data_1732bb4201a240cd8e7dbbacf92e24ba
#
_entry.id   1732bb4201a240cd8e7dbbacf92e24ba
#
_cell.length_a   1.000
_cell.length_b   1.000
_cell.length_c   1.000
_cell.angle_alpha   90.00
_cell.angle_beta   90.00
_cell.angle_gamma   90.00
#
_symmetry.space_group_name_H-M   'P 1'
#
loop_
_entity.id
_entity.type
_entity.pdbx_description
1 polymer ?
#
loop_
_entity_poly.entity_id
_entity_poly.type
_entity_poly.pdbx_seq_one_letter_code
_entity_poly.pdbx_strand_id
1 'polypeptide(L)'
;MTIDHTKVPSTQSNFTVLVSVSDPALKTVANGGHVANANGYDIGFYADSVGNTKLKWEVERYDGTTGNLIAWVKIPSVSSSSDTVFYLMYGDSSINTDQSDPPNTWDSNFKGVWHMADSAANTTIR
;
A
#
# COMPACT_ATOMS: atom_id res chain seq x y z
N MET A 1 -11.37 -0.20 1.33
CA MET A 1 -11.09 -1.22 0.29
C MET A 1 -11.67 -2.55 0.73
N THR A 2 -12.17 -3.35 -0.20
CA THR A 2 -12.86 -4.62 0.14
C THR A 2 -12.33 -5.75 -0.73
N ILE A 3 -12.00 -6.87 -0.11
CA ILE A 3 -11.68 -8.12 -0.80
C ILE A 3 -12.94 -8.98 -0.74
N ASP A 4 -13.50 -9.28 -1.91
CA ASP A 4 -14.68 -10.11 -2.08
C ASP A 4 -14.34 -11.57 -1.71
N HIS A 5 -14.99 -12.09 -0.66
CA HIS A 5 -14.77 -13.46 -0.18
C HIS A 5 -15.07 -14.52 -1.23
N THR A 6 -15.97 -14.26 -2.19
CA THR A 6 -16.32 -15.21 -3.26
C THR A 6 -15.15 -15.49 -4.21
N LYS A 7 -14.13 -14.63 -4.20
CA LYS A 7 -12.88 -14.80 -4.96
C LYS A 7 -11.76 -15.47 -4.15
N VAL A 8 -12.03 -15.80 -2.89
CA VAL A 8 -11.07 -16.40 -1.95
C VAL A 8 -11.45 -17.88 -1.74
N PRO A 9 -10.77 -18.83 -2.39
CA PRO A 9 -11.16 -20.25 -2.36
C PRO A 9 -10.99 -20.89 -0.99
N SER A 10 -10.08 -20.37 -0.17
CA SER A 10 -9.89 -20.76 1.23
C SER A 10 -9.32 -19.58 2.01
N THR A 11 -9.62 -19.49 3.31
CA THR A 11 -9.08 -18.45 4.18
C THR A 11 -7.55 -18.45 4.15
N GLN A 12 -6.96 -17.28 3.90
CA GLN A 12 -5.51 -17.08 3.81
C GLN A 12 -5.01 -16.28 5.01
N SER A 13 -3.85 -16.67 5.53
CA SER A 13 -3.15 -15.93 6.59
C SER A 13 -1.95 -15.19 6.02
N ASN A 14 -1.73 -13.95 6.47
CA ASN A 14 -0.60 -13.12 6.06
C ASN A 14 -0.45 -12.99 4.55
N PHE A 15 -1.57 -12.79 3.87
CA PHE A 15 -1.60 -12.70 2.41
C PHE A 15 -1.28 -11.28 1.95
N THR A 16 -0.31 -11.15 1.05
CA THR A 16 0.06 -9.84 0.48
C THR A 16 -0.75 -9.59 -0.78
N VAL A 17 -1.55 -8.51 -0.75
CA VAL A 17 -2.42 -8.11 -1.86
C VAL A 17 -1.84 -6.92 -2.61
N LEU A 18 -2.03 -6.88 -3.92
CA LEU A 18 -1.73 -5.73 -4.75
C LEU A 18 -2.87 -4.71 -4.65
N VAL A 19 -2.52 -3.48 -4.32
CA VAL A 19 -3.39 -2.31 -4.40
C VAL A 19 -2.93 -1.45 -5.57
N SER A 20 -3.77 -1.28 -6.57
CA SER A 20 -3.52 -0.41 -7.72
C SER A 20 -4.68 0.56 -7.85
N VAL A 21 -4.44 1.83 -7.57
CA VAL A 21 -5.46 2.88 -7.51
C VAL A 21 -4.99 4.08 -8.33
N SER A 22 -5.93 4.67 -9.07
CA SER A 22 -5.77 5.97 -9.71
C SER A 22 -6.92 6.85 -9.26
N ASP A 23 -6.64 7.78 -8.35
CA ASP A 23 -7.66 8.67 -7.77
C ASP A 23 -7.10 10.10 -7.65
N PRO A 24 -7.80 11.12 -8.18
CA PRO A 24 -7.40 12.50 -8.02
C PRO A 24 -7.23 12.96 -6.56
N ALA A 25 -7.93 12.34 -5.60
CA ALA A 25 -7.77 12.62 -4.18
C ALA A 25 -6.38 12.24 -3.66
N LEU A 26 -5.71 11.27 -4.30
CA LEU A 26 -4.34 10.84 -3.98
C LEU A 26 -3.26 11.73 -4.62
N LYS A 27 -3.61 12.75 -5.38
CA LYS A 27 -2.63 13.79 -5.75
C LYS A 27 -2.14 14.50 -4.50
N THR A 28 -0.93 15.06 -4.59
CA THR A 28 -0.46 15.94 -3.53
C THR A 28 -1.33 17.21 -3.43
N VAL A 29 -1.34 17.84 -2.28
CA VAL A 29 -2.02 19.13 -2.08
C VAL A 29 -1.56 20.16 -3.11
N ALA A 30 -0.28 20.21 -3.45
CA ALA A 30 0.26 21.09 -4.48
C ALA A 30 -0.31 20.83 -5.89
N ASN A 31 -0.80 19.63 -6.14
CA ASN A 31 -1.41 19.20 -7.40
C ASN A 31 -2.95 19.10 -7.34
N GLY A 32 -3.55 19.65 -6.30
CA GLY A 32 -5.01 19.72 -6.13
C GLY A 32 -5.66 18.48 -5.51
N GLY A 33 -4.87 17.61 -4.87
CA GLY A 33 -5.35 16.46 -4.09
C GLY A 33 -5.23 16.69 -2.59
N HIS A 34 -5.14 15.59 -1.84
CA HIS A 34 -5.16 15.60 -0.37
C HIS A 34 -3.94 14.96 0.29
N VAL A 35 -3.02 14.34 -0.44
CA VAL A 35 -1.78 13.79 0.11
C VAL A 35 -0.88 14.96 0.51
N ALA A 36 -0.50 15.00 1.79
CA ALA A 36 0.22 16.12 2.37
C ALA A 36 1.73 16.08 2.04
N ASN A 37 2.32 14.90 1.99
CA ASN A 37 3.74 14.73 1.71
C ASN A 37 4.00 14.49 0.22
N ALA A 38 4.98 15.19 -0.36
CA ALA A 38 5.32 15.08 -1.77
C ALA A 38 5.75 13.67 -2.21
N ASN A 39 6.32 12.87 -1.28
CA ASN A 39 6.73 11.49 -1.52
C ASN A 39 5.64 10.46 -1.15
N GLY A 40 4.46 10.92 -0.69
CA GLY A 40 3.37 10.04 -0.26
C GLY A 40 3.62 9.36 1.09
N TYR A 41 4.48 9.88 1.96
CA TYR A 41 4.80 9.27 3.25
C TYR A 41 3.61 9.21 4.21
N ASP A 42 2.62 10.08 4.04
CA ASP A 42 1.37 10.10 4.79
C ASP A 42 0.30 9.14 4.24
N ILE A 43 0.61 8.38 3.19
CA ILE A 43 -0.23 7.28 2.73
C ILE A 43 0.02 6.06 3.61
N GLY A 44 -1.05 5.49 4.18
CA GLY A 44 -0.96 4.31 5.03
C GLY A 44 -2.15 3.37 4.90
N PHE A 45 -1.94 2.12 5.29
CA PHE A 45 -2.97 1.07 5.25
C PHE A 45 -3.27 0.56 6.64
N TYR A 46 -4.57 0.41 6.96
CA TYR A 46 -5.07 0.09 8.29
C TYR A 46 -6.19 -0.94 8.24
N ALA A 47 -6.28 -1.77 9.28
CA ALA A 47 -7.32 -2.78 9.41
C ALA A 47 -8.64 -2.21 9.94
N ASP A 48 -8.63 -1.00 10.50
CA ASP A 48 -9.80 -0.33 11.06
C ASP A 48 -9.98 1.09 10.50
N SER A 49 -11.22 1.61 10.60
CA SER A 49 -11.60 2.90 10.02
C SER A 49 -11.11 4.13 10.80
N VAL A 50 -10.49 3.93 11.96
CA VAL A 50 -9.97 5.02 12.80
C VAL A 50 -8.44 5.10 12.81
N GLY A 51 -7.76 4.15 12.11
CA GLY A 51 -6.30 4.19 11.94
C GLY A 51 -5.50 3.68 13.14
N ASN A 52 -6.09 2.87 14.01
CA ASN A 52 -5.40 2.33 15.17
C ASN A 52 -4.55 1.08 14.86
N THR A 53 -5.00 0.26 13.92
CA THR A 53 -4.36 -1.00 13.56
C THR A 53 -3.65 -0.87 12.22
N LYS A 54 -2.38 -0.49 12.27
CA LYS A 54 -1.52 -0.33 11.10
C LYS A 54 -1.19 -1.68 10.48
N LEU A 55 -1.38 -1.81 9.17
CA LEU A 55 -0.94 -2.97 8.39
C LEU A 55 0.54 -2.82 7.99
N LYS A 56 1.11 -3.87 7.39
CA LYS A 56 2.43 -3.81 6.76
C LYS A 56 2.24 -3.60 5.27
N TRP A 57 3.01 -2.70 4.68
CA TRP A 57 2.94 -2.44 3.24
C TRP A 57 4.28 -2.01 2.67
N GLU A 58 4.36 -2.11 1.37
CA GLU A 58 5.43 -1.56 0.54
C GLU A 58 4.81 -0.75 -0.59
N VAL A 59 5.28 0.47 -0.80
CA VAL A 59 4.89 1.29 -1.94
C VAL A 59 5.83 0.98 -3.09
N GLU A 60 5.29 0.37 -4.15
CA GLU A 60 6.05 0.13 -5.38
C GLU A 60 6.18 1.41 -6.21
N ARG A 61 5.07 2.16 -6.29
CA ARG A 61 5.04 3.42 -7.04
C ARG A 61 3.99 4.36 -6.48
N TYR A 62 4.37 5.62 -6.35
CA TYR A 62 3.44 6.71 -6.09
C TYR A 62 3.76 7.89 -7.02
N ASP A 63 2.73 8.46 -7.63
CA ASP A 63 2.81 9.66 -8.46
C ASP A 63 1.82 10.71 -7.92
N GLY A 64 2.34 11.67 -7.19
CA GLY A 64 1.56 12.74 -6.58
C GLY A 64 1.00 13.77 -7.58
N THR A 65 1.41 13.72 -8.83
CA THR A 65 0.86 14.58 -9.90
C THR A 65 -0.44 14.00 -10.48
N THR A 66 -0.47 12.69 -10.63
CA THR A 66 -1.61 11.98 -11.23
C THR A 66 -2.54 11.34 -10.20
N GLY A 67 -2.04 11.05 -9.00
CA GLY A 67 -2.76 10.32 -7.97
C GLY A 67 -2.72 8.80 -8.20
N ASN A 68 -1.71 8.30 -8.93
CA ASN A 68 -1.50 6.87 -9.14
C ASN A 68 -0.71 6.28 -7.98
N LEU A 69 -1.22 5.19 -7.40
CA LEU A 69 -0.59 4.44 -6.33
C LEU A 69 -0.59 2.95 -6.67
N ILE A 70 0.59 2.33 -6.58
CA ILE A 70 0.77 0.88 -6.61
C ILE A 70 1.47 0.50 -5.30
N ALA A 71 0.83 -0.34 -4.52
CA ALA A 71 1.34 -0.79 -3.23
C ALA A 71 1.02 -2.26 -2.98
N TRP A 72 1.84 -2.91 -2.18
CA TRP A 72 1.64 -4.26 -1.69
C TRP A 72 1.31 -4.18 -0.21
N VAL A 73 0.20 -4.82 0.21
CA VAL A 73 -0.30 -4.72 1.58
C VAL A 73 -0.50 -6.11 2.15
N LYS A 74 0.14 -6.40 3.29
CA LYS A 74 -0.05 -7.66 4.00
C LYS A 74 -1.32 -7.61 4.83
N ILE A 75 -2.27 -8.47 4.50
CA ILE A 75 -3.52 -8.66 5.25
C ILE A 75 -3.35 -9.86 6.17
N PRO A 76 -3.49 -9.71 7.49
CA PRO A 76 -3.29 -10.79 8.46
C PRO A 76 -4.19 -12.00 8.23
N SER A 77 -5.44 -11.74 7.83
CA SER A 77 -6.41 -12.80 7.49
C SER A 77 -7.34 -12.33 6.39
N VAL A 78 -7.38 -13.10 5.30
CA VAL A 78 -8.33 -12.91 4.19
C VAL A 78 -9.33 -14.06 4.25
N SER A 79 -10.59 -13.74 4.61
CA SER A 79 -11.64 -14.74 4.82
C SER A 79 -12.22 -15.25 3.51
N SER A 80 -12.52 -16.57 3.46
CA SER A 80 -13.28 -17.19 2.37
C SER A 80 -14.80 -17.22 2.62
N SER A 81 -15.26 -16.73 3.77
CA SER A 81 -16.69 -16.78 4.17
C SER A 81 -17.32 -15.41 4.38
N SER A 82 -16.51 -14.34 4.44
CA SER A 82 -16.97 -12.96 4.60
C SER A 82 -15.96 -12.00 3.97
N ASP A 83 -16.45 -10.87 3.48
CA ASP A 83 -15.59 -9.85 2.88
C ASP A 83 -14.57 -9.34 3.88
N THR A 84 -13.34 -9.13 3.40
CA THR A 84 -12.27 -8.55 4.20
C THR A 84 -12.13 -7.08 3.83
N VAL A 85 -12.31 -6.20 4.82
CA VAL A 85 -12.24 -4.74 4.65
C VAL A 85 -10.94 -4.21 5.26
N PHE A 86 -10.26 -3.32 4.54
CA PHE A 86 -9.14 -2.54 5.04
C PHE A 86 -9.18 -1.12 4.47
N TYR A 87 -8.41 -0.21 5.06
CA TYR A 87 -8.54 1.22 4.82
C TYR A 87 -7.23 1.82 4.32
N LEU A 88 -7.34 2.65 3.29
CA LEU A 88 -6.30 3.55 2.83
C LEU A 88 -6.53 4.91 3.49
N MET A 89 -5.55 5.44 4.22
CA MET A 89 -5.59 6.74 4.86
C MET A 89 -4.45 7.62 4.36
N TYR A 90 -4.70 8.91 4.27
CA TYR A 90 -3.75 9.93 3.80
C TYR A 90 -4.16 11.32 4.28
N GLY A 91 -3.27 12.30 4.13
CA GLY A 91 -3.56 13.72 4.40
C GLY A 91 -3.08 14.19 5.77
N ASP A 92 -2.29 13.41 6.50
CA ASP A 92 -1.70 13.84 7.77
C ASP A 92 -0.36 14.55 7.52
N SER A 93 -0.37 15.87 7.60
CA SER A 93 0.80 16.73 7.37
C SER A 93 1.90 16.58 8.44
N SER A 94 1.63 15.92 9.55
CA SER A 94 2.64 15.61 10.58
C SER A 94 3.55 14.45 10.18
N ILE A 95 3.13 13.60 9.24
CA ILE A 95 3.90 12.46 8.77
C ILE A 95 4.86 12.93 7.66
N ASN A 96 6.15 12.96 7.99
CA ASN A 96 7.21 13.41 7.10
C ASN A 96 8.31 12.38 6.84
N THR A 97 8.14 11.15 7.34
CA THR A 97 9.04 10.01 7.12
C THR A 97 8.26 8.83 6.56
N ASP A 98 8.95 7.99 5.78
CA ASP A 98 8.37 6.78 5.23
C ASP A 98 7.82 5.87 6.34
N GLN A 99 6.56 5.48 6.22
CA GLN A 99 5.86 4.64 7.18
C GLN A 99 5.71 3.20 6.70
N SER A 100 6.19 2.88 5.50
CA SER A 100 6.16 1.53 4.95
C SER A 100 7.10 0.57 5.70
N ASP A 101 6.86 -0.72 5.54
CA ASP A 101 7.66 -1.77 6.18
C ASP A 101 7.91 -2.91 5.18
N PRO A 102 8.71 -2.64 4.12
CA PRO A 102 8.94 -3.61 3.06
C PRO A 102 9.43 -4.99 3.56
N PRO A 103 10.38 -5.08 4.52
CA PRO A 103 10.86 -6.37 5.00
C PRO A 103 9.78 -7.26 5.64
N ASN A 104 8.75 -6.64 6.23
CA ASN A 104 7.67 -7.35 6.91
C ASN A 104 6.39 -7.44 6.08
N THR A 105 6.36 -6.84 4.90
CA THR A 105 5.24 -6.93 3.94
C THR A 105 5.18 -8.31 3.29
N TRP A 106 6.33 -8.93 3.06
CA TRP A 106 6.47 -10.25 2.46
C TRP A 106 6.69 -11.31 3.54
N ASP A 107 6.26 -12.53 3.29
CA ASP A 107 6.49 -13.63 4.21
C ASP A 107 7.81 -14.37 3.90
N SER A 108 8.16 -15.34 4.75
CA SER A 108 9.42 -16.11 4.62
C SER A 108 9.49 -16.99 3.36
N ASN A 109 8.38 -17.19 2.64
CA ASN A 109 8.34 -17.95 1.39
C ASN A 109 8.86 -17.13 0.21
N PHE A 110 8.82 -15.80 0.30
CA PHE A 110 9.44 -14.92 -0.67
C PHE A 110 10.96 -14.87 -0.45
N LYS A 111 11.72 -15.35 -1.44
CA LYS A 111 13.19 -15.36 -1.40
C LYS A 111 13.81 -14.10 -1.98
N GLY A 112 13.02 -13.31 -2.72
CA GLY A 112 13.39 -12.01 -3.26
C GLY A 112 12.19 -11.36 -3.91
N VAL A 113 12.08 -10.05 -3.78
CA VAL A 113 11.06 -9.22 -4.44
C VAL A 113 11.79 -8.09 -5.15
N TRP A 114 11.66 -8.05 -6.48
CA TRP A 114 12.28 -7.03 -7.33
C TRP A 114 11.20 -6.37 -8.18
N HIS A 115 10.94 -5.10 -7.97
CA HIS A 115 9.94 -4.35 -8.73
C HIS A 115 10.46 -3.85 -10.09
N MET A 116 11.75 -4.03 -10.38
CA MET A 116 12.38 -3.62 -11.62
C MET A 116 12.16 -2.14 -11.96
N ALA A 117 12.08 -1.30 -10.94
CA ALA A 117 11.80 0.13 -11.06
C ALA A 117 13.05 0.96 -11.39
N ASP A 118 14.21 0.33 -11.47
CA ASP A 118 15.47 1.02 -11.72
C ASP A 118 15.59 1.49 -13.17
N SER A 119 16.19 2.68 -13.33
CA SER A 119 16.57 3.17 -14.66
C SER A 119 17.68 2.30 -15.25
N ALA A 120 17.60 2.01 -16.54
CA ALA A 120 18.64 1.28 -17.27
C ALA A 120 20.02 2.00 -17.23
N ALA A 121 20.04 3.28 -16.90
CA ALA A 121 21.27 4.06 -16.71
C ALA A 121 21.88 3.90 -15.30
N ASN A 122 21.16 3.27 -14.36
CA ASN A 122 21.62 3.04 -13.00
C ASN A 122 22.16 1.61 -12.87
N THR A 123 23.43 1.47 -12.51
CA THR A 123 24.08 0.16 -12.32
C THR A 123 23.87 -0.43 -10.93
N THR A 124 23.19 0.28 -10.02
CA THR A 124 22.88 -0.18 -8.68
C THR A 124 21.45 -0.71 -8.63
N ILE A 125 21.30 -2.00 -8.36
CA ILE A 125 19.98 -2.62 -8.13
C ILE A 125 19.45 -2.15 -6.77
N ARG A 126 18.24 -1.71 -6.75
CA ARG A 126 17.53 -1.21 -5.55
C ARG A 126 16.38 -2.13 -5.16
#